data_f6f3f9805c4a3610c0bb0d37082cce0d
#
_entry.id   f6f3f9805c4a3610c0bb0d37082cce0d
#
_cell.length_a   1.000
_cell.length_b   1.000
_cell.length_c   1.000
_cell.angle_alpha   90.00
_cell.angle_beta   90.00
_cell.angle_gamma   90.00
#
_symmetry.space_group_name_H-M   'P 1'
#
loop_
_entity.id
_entity.type
_entity.pdbx_description
1 polymer ?
#
loop_
_entity_poly.entity_id
_entity_poly.type
_entity_poly.pdbx_seq_one_letter_code
_entity_poly.pdbx_strand_id
1 'polypeptide(L)'
;MTKFLAATLAATLFAGSALAQTKVQIGCTATSDCASAMVAVDEGIFKKHGLDAEKILIGINSNIPAAILSNSIQIGGPTSTVFLQAADGGLDLVAIAGASIMNPTSNANIAAFVRNGITIKEPKDFIGRKGGVPGLGAFLHVLFVKWLVEKGVDPKSVNFVEVTFPTMADIIKSGGVDAVLTAEPFITRMTNAALGSVGAHYGAELARTEPIIFYAAARDWAESNPAIIGEFRAAIAEGAAIVNADRDKASASISKFTKQPIELVKSSPPSRSEPVLKAEQLAWWIDIMSSQKMLQSKLDLNRLILN
;
A
#
# COMPACT_ATOMS: atom_id res chain seq x y z
N MET A 1 22.49 59.09 55.62
CA MET A 1 22.38 59.06 54.14
C MET A 1 22.76 57.64 53.66
N THR A 2 21.75 56.76 53.46
CA THR A 2 21.95 55.37 53.07
C THR A 2 21.27 55.21 51.72
N LYS A 3 22.07 54.93 50.67
CA LYS A 3 21.57 54.71 49.31
C LYS A 3 21.28 53.21 49.14
N PHE A 4 20.00 52.90 48.92
CA PHE A 4 19.58 51.53 48.46
C PHE A 4 19.76 51.44 46.96
N LEU A 5 20.60 50.49 46.50
CA LEU A 5 20.71 50.07 45.11
C LEU A 5 19.71 48.96 44.87
N ALA A 6 18.67 49.22 44.05
CA ALA A 6 17.75 48.20 43.57
C ALA A 6 18.36 47.53 42.33
N ALA A 7 18.73 46.26 42.46
CA ALA A 7 19.15 45.44 41.31
C ALA A 7 17.92 44.77 40.67
N THR A 8 17.56 45.24 39.47
CA THR A 8 16.47 44.67 38.67
C THR A 8 17.00 43.44 37.89
N LEU A 9 16.58 42.26 38.31
CA LEU A 9 16.91 40.99 37.63
C LEU A 9 15.96 40.84 36.45
N ALA A 10 16.44 41.04 35.21
CA ALA A 10 15.69 40.79 34.00
C ALA A 10 15.70 39.28 33.70
N ALA A 11 14.60 38.59 34.02
CA ALA A 11 14.38 37.21 33.62
C ALA A 11 13.95 37.17 32.14
N THR A 12 14.86 36.82 31.25
CA THR A 12 14.59 36.52 29.84
C THR A 12 13.84 35.19 29.75
N LEU A 13 12.53 35.26 29.61
CA LEU A 13 11.68 34.12 29.24
C LEU A 13 12.02 33.70 27.79
N PHE A 14 12.80 32.64 27.63
CA PHE A 14 12.88 31.90 26.39
C PHE A 14 11.52 31.20 26.20
N ALA A 15 10.58 31.86 25.56
CA ALA A 15 9.41 31.22 24.99
C ALA A 15 9.90 30.34 23.82
N GLY A 16 10.19 29.09 24.11
CA GLY A 16 10.37 28.07 23.06
C GLY A 16 9.09 28.03 22.25
N SER A 17 9.13 28.55 21.02
CA SER A 17 8.05 28.35 20.05
C SER A 17 7.89 26.84 19.83
N ALA A 18 6.85 26.27 20.44
CA ALA A 18 6.38 24.95 20.05
C ALA A 18 5.97 25.11 18.57
N LEU A 19 6.84 24.69 17.66
CA LEU A 19 6.52 24.60 16.24
C LEU A 19 5.31 23.67 16.14
N ALA A 20 4.17 24.21 15.73
CA ALA A 20 2.98 23.41 15.49
C ALA A 20 3.35 22.33 14.45
N GLN A 21 3.16 21.06 14.84
CA GLN A 21 3.44 19.94 13.95
C GLN A 21 2.54 20.05 12.72
N THR A 22 3.13 19.81 11.54
CA THR A 22 2.35 19.83 10.30
C THR A 22 1.52 18.55 10.19
N LYS A 23 0.20 18.70 10.09
CA LYS A 23 -0.71 17.56 9.93
C LYS A 23 -0.55 16.93 8.54
N VAL A 24 -0.38 15.59 8.50
CA VAL A 24 -0.27 14.81 7.28
C VAL A 24 -1.15 13.56 7.39
N GLN A 25 -2.10 13.40 6.48
CA GLN A 25 -2.94 12.21 6.39
C GLN A 25 -2.38 11.25 5.35
N ILE A 26 -2.12 10.00 5.77
CA ILE A 26 -1.51 8.95 4.94
C ILE A 26 -2.56 7.88 4.65
N GLY A 27 -3.02 7.79 3.40
CA GLY A 27 -4.05 6.84 2.97
C GLY A 27 -3.46 5.53 2.48
N CYS A 28 -3.89 4.40 3.08
CA CYS A 28 -3.46 3.06 2.72
C CYS A 28 -4.62 2.06 2.75
N THR A 29 -4.53 0.98 1.99
CA THR A 29 -5.45 -0.16 2.09
C THR A 29 -5.14 -1.03 3.32
N ALA A 30 -6.09 -1.92 3.68
CA ALA A 30 -5.97 -2.79 4.86
C ALA A 30 -4.99 -3.96 4.64
N THR A 31 -3.77 -3.68 4.20
CA THR A 31 -2.68 -4.66 3.99
C THR A 31 -1.44 -4.25 4.77
N SER A 32 -0.42 -5.09 4.76
CA SER A 32 0.88 -4.79 5.38
C SER A 32 1.80 -3.91 4.52
N ASP A 33 1.36 -3.50 3.33
CA ASP A 33 2.24 -2.84 2.37
C ASP A 33 2.71 -1.44 2.78
N CYS A 34 1.89 -0.72 3.58
CA CYS A 34 2.29 0.55 4.19
C CYS A 34 2.90 0.37 5.61
N ALA A 35 3.47 -0.77 5.94
CA ALA A 35 3.95 -1.06 7.30
C ALA A 35 4.97 -0.02 7.80
N SER A 36 5.83 0.52 6.92
CA SER A 36 6.79 1.58 7.29
C SER A 36 6.08 2.82 7.86
N ALA A 37 5.01 3.30 7.21
CA ALA A 37 4.23 4.42 7.73
C ALA A 37 3.44 4.04 8.99
N MET A 38 2.89 2.81 9.05
CA MET A 38 2.16 2.34 10.23
C MET A 38 3.04 2.35 11.47
N VAL A 39 4.25 1.80 11.37
CA VAL A 39 5.26 1.78 12.43
C VAL A 39 5.71 3.19 12.75
N ALA A 40 6.02 4.02 11.75
CA ALA A 40 6.48 5.39 11.97
C ALA A 40 5.45 6.26 12.73
N VAL A 41 4.14 6.04 12.51
CA VAL A 41 3.07 6.68 13.31
C VAL A 41 3.05 6.12 14.73
N ASP A 42 3.00 4.80 14.89
CA ASP A 42 2.77 4.17 16.19
C ASP A 42 3.97 4.30 17.14
N GLU A 43 5.21 4.31 16.63
CA GLU A 43 6.44 4.53 17.38
C GLU A 43 6.77 6.04 17.57
N GLY A 44 5.91 6.94 17.09
CA GLY A 44 6.09 8.39 17.22
C GLY A 44 7.24 8.96 16.39
N ILE A 45 7.71 8.24 15.36
CA ILE A 45 8.82 8.66 14.50
C ILE A 45 8.44 9.93 13.74
N PHE A 46 7.24 9.97 13.12
CA PHE A 46 6.77 11.18 12.45
C PHE A 46 6.76 12.42 13.36
N LYS A 47 6.38 12.25 14.63
CA LYS A 47 6.40 13.36 15.61
C LYS A 47 7.81 13.88 15.88
N LYS A 48 8.82 13.00 15.92
CA LYS A 48 10.24 13.40 16.04
C LYS A 48 10.71 14.21 14.83
N HIS A 49 10.12 13.92 13.66
CA HIS A 49 10.35 14.65 12.41
C HIS A 49 9.40 15.88 12.23
N GLY A 50 8.72 16.34 13.28
CA GLY A 50 7.86 17.52 13.22
C GLY A 50 6.53 17.33 12.48
N LEU A 51 6.15 16.07 12.17
CA LEU A 51 4.93 15.74 11.46
C LEU A 51 3.89 15.11 12.40
N ASP A 52 2.66 15.62 12.39
CA ASP A 52 1.50 15.00 13.01
C ASP A 52 0.80 14.10 11.98
N ALA A 53 1.33 12.89 11.82
CA ALA A 53 0.87 11.95 10.80
C ALA A 53 -0.27 11.06 11.30
N GLU A 54 -1.32 10.94 10.49
CA GLU A 54 -2.48 10.10 10.74
C GLU A 54 -2.65 9.05 9.64
N LYS A 55 -2.93 7.80 10.03
CA LYS A 55 -3.21 6.69 9.11
C LYS A 55 -4.68 6.65 8.73
N ILE A 56 -4.99 6.78 7.44
CA ILE A 56 -6.35 6.74 6.90
C ILE A 56 -6.56 5.45 6.12
N LEU A 57 -7.59 4.69 6.49
CA LEU A 57 -7.96 3.48 5.78
C LEU A 57 -8.75 3.83 4.51
N ILE A 58 -8.21 3.45 3.35
CA ILE A 58 -8.87 3.53 2.06
C ILE A 58 -9.32 2.11 1.67
N GLY A 59 -10.62 1.91 1.48
CA GLY A 59 -11.20 0.57 1.24
C GLY A 59 -10.75 -0.07 -0.08
N ILE A 60 -10.68 0.73 -1.15
CA ILE A 60 -10.34 0.29 -2.51
C ILE A 60 -9.11 1.07 -2.99
N ASN A 61 -8.07 0.37 -3.45
CA ASN A 61 -6.80 1.00 -3.82
C ASN A 61 -6.93 1.98 -4.99
N SER A 62 -7.78 1.69 -5.97
CA SER A 62 -8.07 2.56 -7.12
C SER A 62 -8.65 3.94 -6.73
N ASN A 63 -9.14 4.11 -5.50
CA ASN A 63 -9.64 5.40 -5.00
C ASN A 63 -8.53 6.30 -4.43
N ILE A 64 -7.33 5.79 -4.19
CA ILE A 64 -6.23 6.55 -3.57
C ILE A 64 -5.83 7.78 -4.40
N PRO A 65 -5.65 7.69 -5.74
CA PRO A 65 -5.34 8.87 -6.57
C PRO A 65 -6.36 10.01 -6.42
N ALA A 66 -7.65 9.69 -6.45
CA ALA A 66 -8.71 10.68 -6.28
C ALA A 66 -8.70 11.30 -4.87
N ALA A 67 -8.43 10.50 -3.83
CA ALA A 67 -8.32 10.99 -2.46
C ALA A 67 -7.13 11.95 -2.27
N ILE A 68 -6.01 11.72 -2.94
CA ILE A 68 -4.86 12.64 -2.97
C ILE A 68 -5.25 13.95 -3.65
N LEU A 69 -5.81 13.90 -4.86
CA LEU A 69 -6.13 15.09 -5.65
C LEU A 69 -7.25 15.93 -5.03
N SER A 70 -8.17 15.33 -4.29
CA SER A 70 -9.19 16.05 -3.51
C SER A 70 -8.67 16.60 -2.19
N ASN A 71 -7.39 16.37 -1.86
CA ASN A 71 -6.75 16.73 -0.59
C ASN A 71 -7.45 16.10 0.65
N SER A 72 -8.22 15.02 0.45
CA SER A 72 -8.75 14.21 1.56
C SER A 72 -7.65 13.47 2.30
N ILE A 73 -6.55 13.19 1.61
CA ILE A 73 -5.26 12.76 2.14
C ILE A 73 -4.15 13.53 1.42
N GLN A 74 -3.06 13.84 2.09
CA GLN A 74 -1.91 14.50 1.46
C GLN A 74 -0.98 13.49 0.79
N ILE A 75 -0.86 12.30 1.38
CA ILE A 75 0.01 11.23 0.91
C ILE A 75 -0.80 9.95 0.84
N GLY A 76 -0.65 9.19 -0.23
CA GLY A 76 -1.31 7.90 -0.39
C GLY A 76 -0.33 6.79 -0.75
N GLY A 77 -0.72 5.54 -0.46
CA GLY A 77 -0.01 4.33 -0.88
C GLY A 77 -0.75 3.62 -2.03
N PRO A 78 -0.84 4.18 -3.24
CA PRO A 78 -1.37 3.46 -4.37
C PRO A 78 -0.45 2.29 -4.73
N THR A 79 -1.00 1.22 -5.30
CA THR A 79 -0.16 0.22 -5.95
C THR A 79 0.54 0.83 -7.17
N SER A 80 1.70 0.28 -7.54
CA SER A 80 2.43 0.73 -8.73
C SER A 80 1.53 0.81 -9.97
N THR A 81 0.65 -0.17 -10.14
CA THR A 81 -0.28 -0.23 -11.27
C THR A 81 -1.36 0.84 -11.24
N VAL A 82 -1.95 1.12 -10.08
CA VAL A 82 -2.96 2.19 -9.90
C VAL A 82 -2.33 3.56 -10.13
N PHE A 83 -1.11 3.79 -9.63
CA PHE A 83 -0.38 5.02 -9.85
C PHE A 83 -0.08 5.25 -11.34
N LEU A 84 0.39 4.21 -12.05
CA LEU A 84 0.69 4.30 -13.47
C LEU A 84 -0.58 4.56 -14.31
N GLN A 85 -1.71 3.94 -13.96
CA GLN A 85 -2.99 4.24 -14.62
C GLN A 85 -3.45 5.67 -14.35
N ALA A 86 -3.28 6.17 -13.14
CA ALA A 86 -3.61 7.54 -12.78
C ALA A 86 -2.77 8.53 -13.59
N ALA A 87 -1.46 8.30 -13.70
CA ALA A 87 -0.55 9.10 -14.51
C ALA A 87 -0.89 9.05 -16.02
N ASP A 88 -1.21 7.86 -16.55
CA ASP A 88 -1.66 7.66 -17.92
C ASP A 88 -2.98 8.39 -18.23
N GLY A 89 -3.87 8.45 -17.24
CA GLY A 89 -5.11 9.22 -17.26
C GLY A 89 -4.93 10.73 -17.08
N GLY A 90 -3.68 11.21 -16.98
CA GLY A 90 -3.36 12.64 -16.89
C GLY A 90 -3.46 13.21 -15.46
N LEU A 91 -3.56 12.38 -14.41
CA LEU A 91 -3.54 12.85 -13.04
C LEU A 91 -2.09 13.20 -12.63
N ASP A 92 -1.87 14.44 -12.18
CA ASP A 92 -0.54 14.94 -11.86
C ASP A 92 -0.09 14.53 -10.45
N LEU A 93 0.26 13.25 -10.33
CA LEU A 93 0.79 12.64 -9.12
C LEU A 93 2.30 12.41 -9.27
N VAL A 94 2.98 12.38 -8.15
CA VAL A 94 4.41 12.07 -8.08
C VAL A 94 4.69 11.10 -6.93
N ALA A 95 5.52 10.10 -7.17
CA ALA A 95 6.02 9.21 -6.13
C ALA A 95 7.09 9.92 -5.30
N ILE A 96 6.98 9.85 -3.98
CA ILE A 96 7.82 10.59 -3.04
C ILE A 96 8.73 9.70 -2.20
N ALA A 97 8.33 8.45 -1.94
CA ALA A 97 9.13 7.47 -1.21
C ALA A 97 8.67 6.04 -1.55
N GLY A 98 9.53 5.04 -1.42
CA GLY A 98 9.15 3.64 -1.50
C GLY A 98 8.39 3.17 -0.26
N ALA A 99 7.68 2.05 -0.35
CA ALA A 99 6.96 1.43 0.76
C ALA A 99 7.17 -0.08 0.82
N SER A 100 6.58 -0.87 -0.07
CA SER A 100 6.74 -2.33 -0.10
C SER A 100 7.20 -2.83 -1.46
N ILE A 101 7.96 -3.92 -1.43
CA ILE A 101 8.43 -4.61 -2.64
C ILE A 101 8.01 -6.07 -2.64
N MET A 102 7.82 -6.62 -3.83
CA MET A 102 7.74 -8.05 -4.05
C MET A 102 9.04 -8.72 -3.59
N ASN A 103 8.92 -9.89 -3.03
CA ASN A 103 10.07 -10.76 -2.81
C ASN A 103 9.64 -12.22 -2.99
N PRO A 104 10.54 -13.16 -3.35
CA PRO A 104 10.16 -14.54 -3.62
C PRO A 104 9.40 -15.21 -2.48
N THR A 105 9.72 -14.88 -1.22
CA THR A 105 9.04 -15.44 -0.04
C THR A 105 7.62 -14.87 0.10
N SER A 106 7.44 -13.55 -0.04
CA SER A 106 6.13 -12.91 0.13
C SER A 106 5.21 -13.11 -1.07
N ASN A 107 5.75 -13.39 -2.27
CA ASN A 107 4.93 -13.68 -3.45
C ASN A 107 4.07 -14.94 -3.28
N ALA A 108 4.51 -15.91 -2.46
CA ALA A 108 3.71 -17.08 -2.09
C ALA A 108 2.44 -16.70 -1.30
N ASN A 109 2.38 -15.49 -0.74
CA ASN A 109 1.25 -14.97 0.02
C ASN A 109 0.14 -14.37 -0.85
N ILE A 110 0.29 -14.44 -2.16
CA ILE A 110 -0.66 -13.91 -3.13
C ILE A 110 -1.37 -15.09 -3.80
N ALA A 111 -2.69 -15.14 -3.66
CA ALA A 111 -3.46 -16.26 -4.20
C ALA A 111 -4.87 -15.84 -4.66
N ALA A 112 -5.44 -16.67 -5.51
CA ALA A 112 -6.88 -16.72 -5.75
C ALA A 112 -7.49 -17.70 -4.74
N PHE A 113 -8.25 -17.20 -3.77
CA PHE A 113 -9.00 -18.01 -2.81
C PHE A 113 -10.40 -18.29 -3.35
N VAL A 114 -10.79 -19.55 -3.41
CA VAL A 114 -12.00 -20.04 -4.05
C VAL A 114 -12.97 -20.54 -2.99
N ARG A 115 -14.26 -20.16 -3.09
CA ARG A 115 -15.29 -20.56 -2.13
C ARG A 115 -15.58 -22.06 -2.18
N ASN A 116 -16.17 -22.58 -1.13
CA ASN A 116 -16.71 -23.94 -1.10
C ASN A 116 -17.70 -24.17 -2.23
N GLY A 117 -17.69 -25.38 -2.77
CA GLY A 117 -18.56 -25.79 -3.89
C GLY A 117 -18.03 -25.39 -5.29
N ILE A 118 -16.91 -24.68 -5.36
CA ILE A 118 -16.19 -24.41 -6.62
C ILE A 118 -14.86 -25.17 -6.59
N THR A 119 -14.53 -25.82 -7.68
CA THR A 119 -13.26 -26.52 -7.87
C THR A 119 -12.48 -25.82 -8.97
N ILE A 120 -11.24 -25.44 -8.69
CA ILE A 120 -10.26 -24.90 -9.62
C ILE A 120 -9.06 -25.86 -9.59
N LYS A 121 -8.76 -26.49 -10.71
CA LYS A 121 -7.62 -27.40 -10.90
C LYS A 121 -6.62 -26.81 -11.88
N GLU A 122 -7.10 -26.06 -12.84
CA GLU A 122 -6.29 -25.40 -13.87
C GLU A 122 -6.80 -23.98 -14.16
N PRO A 123 -5.99 -23.13 -14.80
CA PRO A 123 -6.36 -21.74 -15.10
C PRO A 123 -7.66 -21.56 -15.88
N LYS A 124 -8.00 -22.55 -16.76
CA LYS A 124 -9.25 -22.50 -17.54
C LYS A 124 -10.51 -22.61 -16.70
N ASP A 125 -10.42 -23.18 -15.49
CA ASP A 125 -11.57 -23.30 -14.59
C ASP A 125 -12.05 -21.94 -14.06
N PHE A 126 -11.27 -20.87 -14.25
CA PHE A 126 -11.70 -19.50 -13.98
C PHE A 126 -12.62 -18.90 -15.06
N ILE A 127 -12.73 -19.52 -16.24
CA ILE A 127 -13.60 -19.04 -17.33
C ILE A 127 -15.06 -19.01 -16.84
N GLY A 128 -15.71 -17.87 -17.02
CA GLY A 128 -17.10 -17.62 -16.57
C GLY A 128 -17.25 -17.36 -15.08
N ARG A 129 -16.19 -17.45 -14.27
CA ARG A 129 -16.23 -17.21 -12.83
C ARG A 129 -16.27 -15.74 -12.50
N LYS A 130 -16.83 -15.44 -11.32
CA LYS A 130 -16.86 -14.10 -10.74
C LYS A 130 -15.75 -13.97 -9.72
N GLY A 131 -14.77 -13.11 -10.00
CA GLY A 131 -13.59 -12.83 -9.17
C GLY A 131 -13.72 -11.50 -8.43
N GLY A 132 -13.59 -11.51 -7.10
CA GLY A 132 -13.49 -10.29 -6.30
C GLY A 132 -12.05 -9.79 -6.23
N VAL A 133 -11.82 -8.49 -6.45
CA VAL A 133 -10.49 -7.87 -6.42
C VAL A 133 -10.50 -6.61 -5.53
N PRO A 134 -9.41 -6.27 -4.82
CA PRO A 134 -9.38 -5.09 -3.95
C PRO A 134 -9.14 -3.76 -4.71
N GLY A 135 -9.31 -3.79 -6.01
CA GLY A 135 -9.24 -2.68 -6.95
C GLY A 135 -9.04 -3.19 -8.37
N LEU A 136 -9.93 -2.78 -9.29
CA LEU A 136 -9.75 -3.02 -10.71
C LEU A 136 -8.51 -2.25 -11.19
N GLY A 137 -7.63 -2.92 -11.94
CA GLY A 137 -6.34 -2.36 -12.35
C GLY A 137 -5.29 -2.29 -11.22
N ALA A 138 -5.64 -2.65 -9.98
CA ALA A 138 -4.66 -2.72 -8.89
C ALA A 138 -3.77 -3.96 -9.02
N PHE A 139 -2.70 -3.98 -8.23
CA PHE A 139 -1.62 -4.98 -8.24
C PHE A 139 -2.10 -6.43 -8.39
N LEU A 140 -2.99 -6.91 -7.51
CA LEU A 140 -3.45 -8.30 -7.55
C LEU A 140 -4.22 -8.63 -8.84
N HIS A 141 -5.01 -7.67 -9.34
CA HIS A 141 -5.75 -7.83 -10.58
C HIS A 141 -4.80 -7.92 -11.80
N VAL A 142 -3.87 -6.98 -11.93
CA VAL A 142 -2.90 -6.94 -13.04
C VAL A 142 -2.03 -8.20 -13.08
N LEU A 143 -1.57 -8.67 -11.92
CA LEU A 143 -0.80 -9.91 -11.84
C LEU A 143 -1.62 -11.14 -12.22
N PHE A 144 -2.87 -11.23 -11.77
CA PHE A 144 -3.72 -12.35 -12.11
C PHE A 144 -4.06 -12.38 -13.60
N VAL A 145 -4.35 -11.22 -14.19
CA VAL A 145 -4.55 -11.08 -15.64
C VAL A 145 -3.29 -11.53 -16.40
N LYS A 146 -2.09 -11.10 -15.96
CA LYS A 146 -0.83 -11.57 -16.54
C LYS A 146 -0.72 -13.09 -16.47
N TRP A 147 -0.99 -13.68 -15.29
CA TRP A 147 -0.94 -15.13 -15.08
C TRP A 147 -1.92 -15.86 -15.98
N LEU A 148 -3.17 -15.40 -16.11
CA LEU A 148 -4.16 -16.00 -17.03
C LEU A 148 -3.67 -15.99 -18.48
N VAL A 149 -3.14 -14.85 -18.96
CA VAL A 149 -2.61 -14.72 -20.33
C VAL A 149 -1.47 -15.70 -20.57
N GLU A 150 -0.52 -15.82 -19.64
CA GLU A 150 0.61 -16.75 -19.74
C GLU A 150 0.15 -18.23 -19.76
N LYS A 151 -0.98 -18.52 -19.14
CA LYS A 151 -1.60 -19.86 -19.16
C LYS A 151 -2.58 -20.06 -20.33
N GLY A 152 -2.66 -19.11 -21.26
CA GLY A 152 -3.50 -19.21 -22.46
C GLY A 152 -5.00 -18.99 -22.21
N VAL A 153 -5.36 -18.31 -21.12
CA VAL A 153 -6.75 -17.95 -20.79
C VAL A 153 -6.99 -16.48 -21.09
N ASP A 154 -8.04 -16.17 -21.86
CA ASP A 154 -8.46 -14.79 -22.09
C ASP A 154 -9.02 -14.21 -20.78
N PRO A 155 -8.39 -13.16 -20.21
CA PRO A 155 -8.86 -12.56 -18.96
C PRO A 155 -10.28 -11.96 -19.06
N LYS A 156 -10.75 -11.61 -20.26
CA LYS A 156 -12.13 -11.15 -20.49
C LYS A 156 -13.18 -12.21 -20.21
N SER A 157 -12.77 -13.48 -20.15
CA SER A 157 -13.65 -14.59 -19.78
C SER A 157 -13.91 -14.70 -18.28
N VAL A 158 -13.24 -13.89 -17.44
CA VAL A 158 -13.44 -13.81 -15.99
C VAL A 158 -14.15 -12.51 -15.63
N ASN A 159 -15.18 -12.57 -14.80
CA ASN A 159 -15.96 -11.38 -14.40
C ASN A 159 -15.42 -10.80 -13.10
N PHE A 160 -14.65 -9.71 -13.18
CA PHE A 160 -14.09 -9.06 -11.99
C PHE A 160 -15.04 -8.03 -11.40
N VAL A 161 -15.11 -7.99 -10.05
CA VAL A 161 -15.81 -6.98 -9.27
C VAL A 161 -14.93 -6.50 -8.10
N GLU A 162 -15.09 -5.24 -7.68
CA GLU A 162 -14.34 -4.72 -6.55
C GLU A 162 -14.90 -5.22 -5.22
N VAL A 163 -14.02 -5.72 -4.36
CA VAL A 163 -14.32 -6.24 -3.02
C VAL A 163 -13.20 -5.82 -2.08
N THR A 164 -13.53 -5.10 -1.01
CA THR A 164 -12.52 -4.68 -0.02
C THR A 164 -11.96 -5.87 0.76
N PHE A 165 -10.69 -5.82 1.13
CA PHE A 165 -10.06 -6.91 1.91
C PHE A 165 -10.86 -7.33 3.15
N PRO A 166 -11.36 -6.41 4.01
CA PRO A 166 -12.15 -6.79 5.18
C PRO A 166 -13.42 -7.58 4.87
N THR A 167 -14.06 -7.32 3.71
CA THR A 167 -15.34 -7.95 3.32
C THR A 167 -15.18 -9.24 2.50
N MET A 168 -13.95 -9.62 2.14
CA MET A 168 -13.70 -10.83 1.32
C MET A 168 -14.27 -12.11 1.93
N ALA A 169 -14.13 -12.29 3.25
CA ALA A 169 -14.67 -13.47 3.93
C ALA A 169 -16.21 -13.56 3.81
N ASP A 170 -16.88 -12.43 3.98
CA ASP A 170 -18.34 -12.39 3.94
C ASP A 170 -18.89 -12.61 2.52
N ILE A 171 -18.25 -12.02 1.51
CA ILE A 171 -18.66 -12.18 0.10
C ILE A 171 -18.41 -13.61 -0.41
N ILE A 172 -17.32 -14.27 0.01
CA ILE A 172 -17.04 -15.68 -0.26
C ILE A 172 -18.07 -16.57 0.43
N LYS A 173 -18.36 -16.32 1.71
CA LYS A 173 -19.34 -17.08 2.49
C LYS A 173 -20.74 -16.99 1.90
N SER A 174 -21.15 -15.83 1.43
CA SER A 174 -22.47 -15.61 0.83
C SER A 174 -22.59 -16.13 -0.62
N GLY A 175 -21.48 -16.50 -1.26
CA GLY A 175 -21.45 -16.88 -2.68
C GLY A 175 -21.60 -15.69 -3.63
N GLY A 176 -21.40 -14.45 -3.17
CA GLY A 176 -21.47 -13.24 -3.99
C GLY A 176 -20.39 -13.18 -5.07
N VAL A 177 -19.27 -13.89 -4.85
CA VAL A 177 -18.23 -14.17 -5.83
C VAL A 177 -17.79 -15.63 -5.73
N ASP A 178 -17.17 -16.17 -6.80
CA ASP A 178 -16.65 -17.54 -6.82
C ASP A 178 -15.24 -17.62 -6.24
N ALA A 179 -14.45 -16.56 -6.42
CA ALA A 179 -13.11 -16.43 -5.89
C ALA A 179 -12.81 -14.99 -5.50
N VAL A 180 -11.79 -14.79 -4.66
CA VAL A 180 -11.19 -13.48 -4.39
C VAL A 180 -9.69 -13.53 -4.66
N LEU A 181 -9.17 -12.49 -5.32
CA LEU A 181 -7.74 -12.27 -5.45
C LEU A 181 -7.27 -11.54 -4.21
N THR A 182 -6.46 -12.21 -3.42
CA THR A 182 -6.16 -11.76 -2.07
C THR A 182 -4.72 -12.08 -1.67
N ALA A 183 -4.35 -11.62 -0.49
CA ALA A 183 -3.03 -11.85 0.11
C ALA A 183 -3.19 -12.20 1.60
N GLU A 184 -2.09 -12.62 2.23
CA GLU A 184 -2.07 -12.78 3.67
C GLU A 184 -2.26 -11.41 4.38
N PRO A 185 -2.92 -11.40 5.55
CA PRO A 185 -3.41 -12.54 6.35
C PRO A 185 -4.84 -13.01 6.01
N PHE A 186 -5.43 -12.52 4.92
CA PHE A 186 -6.82 -12.83 4.56
C PHE A 186 -7.00 -14.26 4.04
N ILE A 187 -5.98 -14.83 3.38
CA ILE A 187 -5.97 -16.24 2.96
C ILE A 187 -6.10 -17.14 4.17
N THR A 188 -5.20 -16.98 5.15
CA THR A 188 -5.22 -17.77 6.39
C THR A 188 -6.52 -17.56 7.16
N ARG A 189 -7.04 -16.34 7.25
CA ARG A 189 -8.34 -16.05 7.89
C ARG A 189 -9.49 -16.84 7.27
N MET A 190 -9.60 -16.85 5.95
CA MET A 190 -10.67 -17.55 5.25
C MET A 190 -10.49 -19.08 5.31
N THR A 191 -9.24 -19.56 5.27
CA THR A 191 -8.91 -20.98 5.44
C THR A 191 -9.30 -21.48 6.83
N ASN A 192 -8.93 -20.76 7.89
CA ASN A 192 -9.27 -21.12 9.27
C ASN A 192 -10.79 -21.08 9.53
N ALA A 193 -11.51 -20.23 8.81
CA ALA A 193 -12.98 -20.19 8.86
C ALA A 193 -13.65 -21.23 7.95
N ALA A 194 -12.88 -22.11 7.31
CA ALA A 194 -13.35 -23.16 6.39
C ALA A 194 -14.28 -22.65 5.27
N LEU A 195 -14.00 -21.44 4.73
CA LEU A 195 -14.83 -20.79 3.72
C LEU A 195 -14.54 -21.29 2.28
N GLY A 196 -13.43 -21.98 2.10
CA GLY A 196 -12.97 -22.47 0.80
C GLY A 196 -11.51 -22.91 0.85
N SER A 197 -10.84 -22.84 -0.29
CA SER A 197 -9.43 -23.20 -0.44
C SER A 197 -8.71 -22.30 -1.44
N VAL A 198 -7.37 -22.32 -1.41
CA VAL A 198 -6.58 -21.69 -2.46
C VAL A 198 -6.74 -22.48 -3.77
N GLY A 199 -7.19 -21.79 -4.81
CA GLY A 199 -7.31 -22.35 -6.17
C GLY A 199 -6.06 -22.11 -7.03
N ALA A 200 -5.32 -21.02 -6.78
CA ALA A 200 -4.08 -20.73 -7.48
C ALA A 200 -3.15 -19.82 -6.65
N HIS A 201 -1.89 -20.21 -6.51
CA HIS A 201 -0.82 -19.37 -5.95
C HIS A 201 -0.12 -18.57 -7.07
N TYR A 202 -0.87 -17.78 -7.83
CA TYR A 202 -0.36 -17.08 -9.01
C TYR A 202 0.78 -16.09 -8.70
N GLY A 203 0.85 -15.57 -7.48
CA GLY A 203 1.96 -14.72 -7.04
C GLY A 203 3.28 -15.48 -6.90
N ALA A 204 3.24 -16.75 -6.45
CA ALA A 204 4.43 -17.56 -6.26
C ALA A 204 5.17 -17.88 -7.58
N GLU A 205 4.46 -17.85 -8.71
CA GLU A 205 5.05 -18.09 -10.03
C GLU A 205 5.86 -16.87 -10.55
N LEU A 206 5.79 -15.73 -9.84
CA LEU A 206 6.45 -14.48 -10.21
C LEU A 206 7.64 -14.20 -9.27
N ALA A 207 8.82 -14.71 -9.62
CA ALA A 207 10.05 -14.47 -8.87
C ALA A 207 10.64 -13.07 -9.16
N ARG A 208 9.99 -12.01 -8.66
CA ARG A 208 10.34 -10.61 -8.92
C ARG A 208 10.52 -9.82 -7.62
N THR A 209 11.22 -8.68 -7.72
CA THR A 209 11.50 -7.75 -6.61
C THR A 209 11.00 -6.33 -6.90
N GLU A 210 9.97 -6.21 -7.71
CA GLU A 210 9.41 -4.92 -8.12
C GLU A 210 8.59 -4.26 -6.99
N PRO A 211 8.43 -2.92 -6.98
CA PRO A 211 7.61 -2.24 -5.99
C PRO A 211 6.14 -2.65 -6.11
N ILE A 212 5.53 -2.96 -4.97
CA ILE A 212 4.08 -3.22 -4.87
C ILE A 212 3.36 -1.90 -4.64
N ILE A 213 3.75 -1.20 -3.57
CA ILE A 213 3.25 0.10 -3.16
C ILE A 213 4.43 1.03 -2.94
N PHE A 214 4.19 2.30 -3.21
CA PHE A 214 5.04 3.42 -2.81
C PHE A 214 4.17 4.61 -2.39
N TYR A 215 4.75 5.55 -1.68
CA TYR A 215 4.03 6.75 -1.28
C TYR A 215 4.04 7.76 -2.40
N ALA A 216 2.86 8.33 -2.68
CA ALA A 216 2.64 9.36 -3.70
C ALA A 216 1.86 10.54 -3.13
N ALA A 217 2.02 11.69 -3.76
CA ALA A 217 1.30 12.93 -3.45
C ALA A 217 0.90 13.64 -4.76
N ALA A 218 0.05 14.65 -4.70
CA ALA A 218 -0.14 15.58 -5.81
C ALA A 218 1.19 16.34 -6.04
N ARG A 219 1.58 16.50 -7.31
CA ARG A 219 2.88 17.08 -7.65
C ARG A 219 3.03 18.49 -7.11
N ASP A 220 2.06 19.36 -7.36
CA ASP A 220 2.07 20.76 -6.89
C ASP A 220 2.16 20.88 -5.38
N TRP A 221 1.46 19.98 -4.66
CA TRP A 221 1.56 19.91 -3.20
C TRP A 221 2.97 19.47 -2.75
N ALA A 222 3.53 18.43 -3.37
CA ALA A 222 4.85 17.93 -3.02
C ALA A 222 5.95 18.95 -3.30
N GLU A 223 5.89 19.62 -4.45
CA GLU A 223 6.85 20.67 -4.85
C GLU A 223 6.74 21.93 -3.99
N SER A 224 5.54 22.24 -3.50
CA SER A 224 5.30 23.37 -2.57
C SER A 224 5.69 23.06 -1.12
N ASN A 225 5.92 21.80 -0.76
CA ASN A 225 6.22 21.35 0.60
C ASN A 225 7.50 20.51 0.71
N PRO A 226 8.65 20.96 0.16
CA PRO A 226 9.87 20.12 0.10
C PRO A 226 10.41 19.72 1.48
N ALA A 227 10.24 20.57 2.49
CA ALA A 227 10.65 20.25 3.86
C ALA A 227 9.80 19.10 4.43
N ILE A 228 8.48 19.11 4.22
CA ILE A 228 7.58 18.03 4.65
C ILE A 228 7.97 16.71 3.95
N ILE A 229 8.26 16.76 2.66
CA ILE A 229 8.69 15.58 1.88
C ILE A 229 10.00 15.02 2.42
N GLY A 230 10.98 15.89 2.76
CA GLY A 230 12.25 15.48 3.35
C GLY A 230 12.05 14.73 4.68
N GLU A 231 11.28 15.33 5.59
CA GLU A 231 10.98 14.73 6.90
C GLU A 231 10.13 13.46 6.78
N PHE A 232 9.19 13.42 5.84
CA PHE A 232 8.42 12.21 5.53
C PHE A 232 9.33 11.07 5.07
N ARG A 233 10.24 11.33 4.13
CA ARG A 233 11.22 10.34 3.63
C ARG A 233 12.09 9.79 4.75
N ALA A 234 12.60 10.66 5.62
CA ALA A 234 13.40 10.27 6.77
C ALA A 234 12.61 9.37 7.73
N ALA A 235 11.40 9.76 8.09
CA ALA A 235 10.52 8.96 8.96
C ALA A 235 10.16 7.60 8.34
N ILE A 236 9.91 7.54 7.03
CA ILE A 236 9.65 6.29 6.31
C ILE A 236 10.88 5.38 6.31
N ALA A 237 12.09 5.93 6.15
CA ALA A 237 13.32 5.15 6.21
C ALA A 237 13.53 4.51 7.59
N GLU A 238 13.31 5.26 8.69
CA GLU A 238 13.36 4.72 10.04
C GLU A 238 12.28 3.66 10.28
N GLY A 239 11.05 3.91 9.86
CA GLY A 239 9.94 2.97 9.95
C GLY A 239 10.21 1.69 9.16
N ALA A 240 10.77 1.78 7.96
CA ALA A 240 11.17 0.64 7.13
C ALA A 240 12.26 -0.20 7.79
N ALA A 241 13.24 0.43 8.43
CA ALA A 241 14.28 -0.28 9.18
C ALA A 241 13.67 -1.12 10.32
N ILE A 242 12.70 -0.57 11.06
CA ILE A 242 12.00 -1.31 12.12
C ILE A 242 11.17 -2.46 11.53
N VAL A 243 10.41 -2.22 10.45
CA VAL A 243 9.62 -3.27 9.79
C VAL A 243 10.48 -4.46 9.39
N ASN A 244 11.68 -4.19 8.86
CA ASN A 244 12.59 -5.22 8.38
C ASN A 244 13.37 -5.94 9.50
N ALA A 245 13.54 -5.32 10.67
CA ALA A 245 14.35 -5.84 11.77
C ALA A 245 13.53 -6.37 12.97
N ASP A 246 12.34 -5.83 13.22
CA ASP A 246 11.52 -6.11 14.41
C ASP A 246 10.12 -6.59 14.02
N ARG A 247 9.97 -7.91 13.95
CA ARG A 247 8.73 -8.57 13.56
C ARG A 247 7.57 -8.25 14.51
N ASP A 248 7.84 -8.11 15.80
CA ASP A 248 6.80 -7.88 16.80
C ASP A 248 6.23 -6.46 16.69
N LYS A 249 7.08 -5.46 16.56
CA LYS A 249 6.64 -4.08 16.34
C LYS A 249 5.90 -3.91 15.01
N ALA A 250 6.42 -4.50 13.93
CA ALA A 250 5.76 -4.48 12.64
C ALA A 250 4.37 -5.12 12.73
N SER A 251 4.26 -6.32 13.33
CA SER A 251 2.98 -7.04 13.48
C SER A 251 1.98 -6.28 14.34
N ALA A 252 2.42 -5.64 15.42
CA ALA A 252 1.55 -4.84 16.29
C ALA A 252 0.94 -3.65 15.51
N SER A 253 1.74 -2.90 14.76
CA SER A 253 1.28 -1.76 13.97
C SER A 253 0.36 -2.19 12.81
N ILE A 254 0.70 -3.28 12.12
CA ILE A 254 -0.14 -3.86 11.06
C ILE A 254 -1.49 -4.33 11.65
N SER A 255 -1.49 -5.09 12.75
CA SER A 255 -2.69 -5.55 13.43
C SER A 255 -3.61 -4.39 13.82
N LYS A 256 -3.04 -3.35 14.42
CA LYS A 256 -3.77 -2.15 14.83
C LYS A 256 -4.44 -1.43 13.66
N PHE A 257 -3.76 -1.32 12.52
CA PHE A 257 -4.29 -0.66 11.33
C PHE A 257 -5.30 -1.53 10.58
N THR A 258 -4.96 -2.79 10.31
CA THR A 258 -5.78 -3.71 9.50
C THR A 258 -6.96 -4.31 10.26
N LYS A 259 -6.99 -4.16 11.60
CA LYS A 259 -7.95 -4.78 12.51
C LYS A 259 -7.93 -6.31 12.44
N GLN A 260 -6.80 -6.89 12.05
CA GLN A 260 -6.60 -8.35 12.09
C GLN A 260 -5.99 -8.77 13.43
N PRO A 261 -6.32 -9.97 13.93
CA PRO A 261 -5.69 -10.52 15.15
C PRO A 261 -4.16 -10.55 15.00
N ILE A 262 -3.44 -10.12 16.03
CA ILE A 262 -1.98 -10.03 15.99
C ILE A 262 -1.30 -11.36 15.69
N GLU A 263 -1.84 -12.47 16.22
CA GLU A 263 -1.30 -13.82 15.98
C GLU A 263 -1.44 -14.22 14.50
N LEU A 264 -2.53 -13.78 13.85
CA LEU A 264 -2.71 -14.00 12.42
C LEU A 264 -1.68 -13.21 11.60
N VAL A 265 -1.42 -11.96 11.98
CA VAL A 265 -0.39 -11.13 11.32
C VAL A 265 1.00 -11.73 11.54
N LYS A 266 1.31 -12.22 12.75
CA LYS A 266 2.59 -12.87 13.08
C LYS A 266 2.80 -14.19 12.34
N SER A 267 1.75 -14.96 12.11
CA SER A 267 1.85 -16.23 11.35
C SER A 267 2.00 -16.03 9.85
N SER A 268 1.61 -14.86 9.32
CA SER A 268 1.76 -14.54 7.91
C SER A 268 3.22 -14.20 7.59
N PRO A 269 3.74 -14.50 6.39
CA PRO A 269 5.07 -14.07 5.98
C PRO A 269 5.23 -12.55 6.04
N PRO A 270 6.43 -12.06 6.43
CA PRO A 270 6.67 -10.63 6.62
C PRO A 270 6.64 -9.87 5.30
N SER A 271 6.03 -8.69 5.33
CA SER A 271 6.24 -7.70 4.26
C SER A 271 7.66 -7.17 4.34
N ARG A 272 8.27 -6.89 3.18
CA ARG A 272 9.54 -6.20 3.07
C ARG A 272 9.30 -4.74 2.71
N SER A 273 9.79 -3.83 3.54
CA SER A 273 9.76 -2.40 3.29
C SER A 273 11.04 -1.95 2.60
N GLU A 274 10.88 -1.19 1.51
CA GLU A 274 11.97 -0.54 0.78
C GLU A 274 11.66 0.95 0.68
N PRO A 275 12.35 1.82 1.43
CA PRO A 275 12.00 3.24 1.49
C PRO A 275 12.44 4.04 0.25
N VAL A 276 13.33 3.47 -0.56
CA VAL A 276 13.82 4.10 -1.80
C VAL A 276 13.09 3.53 -3.00
N LEU A 277 12.58 4.42 -3.86
CA LEU A 277 12.00 4.06 -5.14
C LEU A 277 12.87 4.64 -6.26
N LYS A 278 13.19 3.82 -7.27
CA LYS A 278 13.91 4.22 -8.48
C LYS A 278 13.01 4.13 -9.69
N ALA A 279 13.18 5.03 -10.64
CA ALA A 279 12.34 5.10 -11.83
C ALA A 279 12.35 3.79 -12.65
N GLU A 280 13.51 3.14 -12.75
CA GLU A 280 13.70 1.89 -13.49
C GLU A 280 12.85 0.74 -12.94
N GLN A 281 12.53 0.77 -11.64
CA GLN A 281 11.70 -0.26 -11.00
C GLN A 281 10.24 -0.23 -11.47
N LEU A 282 9.80 0.87 -12.10
CA LEU A 282 8.46 0.97 -12.67
C LEU A 282 8.38 0.41 -14.11
N ALA A 283 9.50 0.22 -14.78
CA ALA A 283 9.54 -0.20 -16.18
C ALA A 283 8.81 -1.53 -16.43
N TRP A 284 9.06 -2.53 -15.56
CA TRP A 284 8.40 -3.82 -15.66
C TRP A 284 6.87 -3.75 -15.55
N TRP A 285 6.36 -2.88 -14.68
CA TRP A 285 4.91 -2.63 -14.57
C TRP A 285 4.35 -1.99 -15.81
N ILE A 286 5.07 -1.02 -16.39
CA ILE A 286 4.67 -0.36 -17.65
C ILE A 286 4.60 -1.38 -18.78
N ASP A 287 5.59 -2.27 -18.90
CA ASP A 287 5.61 -3.31 -19.94
C ASP A 287 4.42 -4.25 -19.81
N ILE A 288 4.13 -4.76 -18.61
CA ILE A 288 2.97 -5.64 -18.38
C ILE A 288 1.66 -4.93 -18.69
N MET A 289 1.47 -3.74 -18.15
CA MET A 289 0.22 -3.00 -18.30
C MET A 289 0.00 -2.56 -19.76
N SER A 290 1.07 -2.22 -20.47
CA SER A 290 1.01 -1.94 -21.91
C SER A 290 0.63 -3.17 -22.72
N SER A 291 1.21 -4.34 -22.40
CA SER A 291 0.85 -5.62 -23.04
C SER A 291 -0.61 -6.00 -22.82
N GLN A 292 -1.18 -5.64 -21.66
CA GLN A 292 -2.58 -5.83 -21.31
C GLN A 292 -3.49 -4.70 -21.83
N LYS A 293 -2.95 -3.72 -22.55
CA LYS A 293 -3.68 -2.53 -23.04
C LYS A 293 -4.32 -1.71 -21.92
N MET A 294 -3.70 -1.70 -20.75
CA MET A 294 -4.14 -0.93 -19.59
C MET A 294 -3.53 0.49 -19.56
N LEU A 295 -2.49 0.74 -20.34
CA LEU A 295 -1.90 2.05 -20.56
C LEU A 295 -2.11 2.44 -22.05
N GLN A 296 -2.41 3.71 -22.30
CA GLN A 296 -2.70 4.24 -23.62
C GLN A 296 -1.59 5.16 -24.14
N SER A 297 -0.79 5.73 -23.22
CA SER A 297 0.28 6.66 -23.54
C SER A 297 1.65 6.11 -23.15
N LYS A 298 2.71 6.71 -23.68
CA LYS A 298 4.08 6.45 -23.24
C LYS A 298 4.38 7.33 -22.03
N LEU A 299 4.51 6.72 -20.85
CA LEU A 299 4.84 7.43 -19.62
C LEU A 299 6.33 7.80 -19.58
N ASP A 300 6.63 9.02 -19.14
CA ASP A 300 8.00 9.47 -18.85
C ASP A 300 8.34 9.13 -17.40
N LEU A 301 9.16 8.10 -17.21
CA LEU A 301 9.58 7.61 -15.90
C LEU A 301 10.21 8.69 -15.02
N ASN A 302 10.95 9.65 -15.62
CA ASN A 302 11.63 10.70 -14.85
C ASN A 302 10.65 11.71 -14.24
N ARG A 303 9.45 11.82 -14.83
CA ARG A 303 8.39 12.67 -14.27
C ARG A 303 7.57 12.01 -13.18
N LEU A 304 7.64 10.70 -13.05
CA LEU A 304 6.83 9.96 -12.09
C LEU A 304 7.38 9.99 -10.66
N ILE A 305 8.65 10.33 -10.49
CA ILE A 305 9.32 10.33 -9.17
C ILE A 305 9.82 11.74 -8.86
N LEU A 306 9.57 12.19 -7.64
CA LEU A 306 10.11 13.43 -7.11
C LEU A 306 11.56 13.20 -6.67
N ASN A 307 12.50 13.89 -7.32
CA ASN A 307 13.93 13.86 -7.00
C ASN A 307 14.25 14.62 -5.72
#